data_26c7b31bed19c54149520e48dfc59b20
#
_entry.id   26c7b31bed19c54149520e48dfc59b20
#
_cell.length_a   1.000
_cell.length_b   1.000
_cell.length_c   1.000
_cell.angle_alpha   90.00
_cell.angle_beta   90.00
_cell.angle_gamma   90.00
#
_symmetry.space_group_name_H-M   'P 1'
#
loop_
_entity.id
_entity.type
_entity.pdbx_description
1 polymer ?
#
loop_
_entity_poly.entity_id
_entity_poly.type
_entity_poly.pdbx_seq_one_letter_code
_entity_poly.pdbx_strand_id
1 'polypeptide(L)'
;MDIKQLKTFVVLANEKNYIKASEVLNYAPSTLAKHVHALEDEFNSTLIEFSNGSLELTVKGEKFLEYANQILKIYNECETEFKLEADNKKIRVAGGELMVAFSFGDFFMDFQKSIETSVEVNTICCSKVPGWLDNHECDIGYVQMVDMGENGNSKVTPLFQEKLCIMASPNHPLAKQKEVCLADFNGFSFTYTYSECCFTEKFRNSLKEAGIQLKSELFLGSVTSVVHSCEVENRLCLIPYVAIEKIKEYGLVPINWVDSFNIYDCILTKNIIKKNDVLYPMIEASKEYALNLKKNEKTKEIVLL
;
A
#
# COMPACT_ATOMS: atom_id res chain seq x y z
N MET A 1 -11.32 32.14 -10.30
CA MET A 1 -11.09 30.74 -9.89
C MET A 1 -10.34 30.74 -8.57
N ASP A 2 -10.80 29.96 -7.58
CA ASP A 2 -10.14 29.75 -6.30
C ASP A 2 -10.13 28.24 -5.91
N ILE A 3 -9.36 27.89 -4.87
CA ILE A 3 -9.20 26.51 -4.44
C ILE A 3 -10.51 25.87 -3.95
N LYS A 4 -11.43 26.66 -3.36
CA LYS A 4 -12.72 26.15 -2.91
C LYS A 4 -13.61 25.78 -4.10
N GLN A 5 -13.58 26.59 -5.14
CA GLN A 5 -14.31 26.32 -6.39
C GLN A 5 -13.77 25.06 -7.07
N LEU A 6 -12.43 24.91 -7.16
CA LEU A 6 -11.81 23.69 -7.71
C LEU A 6 -12.17 22.44 -6.90
N LYS A 7 -12.06 22.49 -5.56
CA LYS A 7 -12.48 21.37 -4.69
C LYS A 7 -13.96 21.02 -4.88
N THR A 8 -14.83 22.04 -4.99
CA THR A 8 -16.26 21.84 -5.26
C THR A 8 -16.49 21.13 -6.58
N PHE A 9 -15.84 21.57 -7.65
CA PHE A 9 -15.98 20.96 -8.97
C PHE A 9 -15.53 19.50 -8.99
N VAL A 10 -14.36 19.19 -8.41
CA VAL A 10 -13.82 17.83 -8.36
C VAL A 10 -14.74 16.89 -7.57
N VAL A 11 -15.25 17.32 -6.41
CA VAL A 11 -16.19 16.52 -5.61
C VAL A 11 -17.50 16.30 -6.37
N LEU A 12 -18.05 17.34 -7.04
CA LEU A 12 -19.26 17.19 -7.85
C LEU A 12 -19.06 16.24 -9.03
N ALA A 13 -17.90 16.29 -9.68
CA ALA A 13 -17.56 15.37 -10.78
C ALA A 13 -17.53 13.91 -10.33
N ASN A 14 -17.05 13.64 -9.11
CA ASN A 14 -16.97 12.30 -8.54
C ASN A 14 -18.33 11.79 -8.03
N GLU A 15 -19.05 12.64 -7.28
CA GLU A 15 -20.33 12.25 -6.65
C GLU A 15 -21.50 12.26 -7.63
N LYS A 16 -21.40 13.01 -8.73
CA LYS A 16 -22.45 13.19 -9.74
C LYS A 16 -23.81 13.62 -9.15
N ASN A 17 -23.77 14.21 -7.95
CA ASN A 17 -24.96 14.58 -7.19
C ASN A 17 -24.68 15.76 -6.25
N TYR A 18 -25.44 16.86 -6.40
CA TYR A 18 -25.27 18.06 -5.57
C TYR A 18 -25.53 17.83 -4.08
N ILE A 19 -26.48 16.94 -3.72
CA ILE A 19 -26.81 16.66 -2.32
C ILE A 19 -25.65 15.92 -1.67
N LYS A 20 -25.18 14.83 -2.28
CA LYS A 20 -24.02 14.07 -1.77
C LYS A 20 -22.77 14.92 -1.70
N ALA A 21 -22.49 15.70 -2.73
CA ALA A 21 -21.34 16.61 -2.73
C ALA A 21 -21.45 17.68 -1.63
N SER A 22 -22.67 18.15 -1.32
CA SER A 22 -22.92 19.11 -0.23
C SER A 22 -22.63 18.52 1.14
N GLU A 23 -22.97 17.25 1.36
CA GLU A 23 -22.64 16.51 2.59
C GLU A 23 -21.11 16.34 2.74
N VAL A 24 -20.41 15.95 1.67
CA VAL A 24 -18.95 15.78 1.68
C VAL A 24 -18.23 17.09 1.99
N LEU A 25 -18.71 18.22 1.42
CA LEU A 25 -18.03 19.52 1.53
C LEU A 25 -18.53 20.39 2.68
N ASN A 26 -19.59 19.97 3.37
CA ASN A 26 -20.31 20.79 4.39
C ASN A 26 -20.71 22.19 3.85
N TYR A 27 -21.18 22.26 2.61
CA TYR A 27 -21.72 23.47 1.97
C TYR A 27 -23.18 23.26 1.58
N ALA A 28 -23.95 24.35 1.51
CA ALA A 28 -25.28 24.30 0.94
C ALA A 28 -25.23 23.98 -0.57
N PRO A 29 -26.15 23.21 -1.15
CA PRO A 29 -26.17 22.91 -2.59
C PRO A 29 -26.14 24.16 -3.48
N SER A 30 -26.80 25.24 -3.05
CA SER A 30 -26.76 26.55 -3.74
C SER A 30 -25.36 27.20 -3.78
N THR A 31 -24.52 26.92 -2.79
CA THR A 31 -23.12 27.36 -2.77
C THR A 31 -22.28 26.59 -3.79
N LEU A 32 -22.48 25.28 -3.88
CA LEU A 32 -21.81 24.46 -4.89
C LEU A 32 -22.19 24.92 -6.30
N ALA A 33 -23.46 25.18 -6.56
CA ALA A 33 -23.91 25.69 -7.84
C ALA A 33 -23.27 27.06 -8.19
N LYS A 34 -23.15 27.97 -7.22
CA LYS A 34 -22.44 29.23 -7.41
C LYS A 34 -20.97 29.07 -7.74
N HIS A 35 -20.28 28.10 -7.08
CA HIS A 35 -18.88 27.78 -7.37
C HIS A 35 -18.69 27.28 -8.80
N VAL A 36 -19.56 26.38 -9.25
CA VAL A 36 -19.51 25.86 -10.63
C VAL A 36 -19.79 26.96 -11.64
N HIS A 37 -20.86 27.74 -11.46
CA HIS A 37 -21.17 28.86 -12.37
C HIS A 37 -20.03 29.88 -12.45
N ALA A 38 -19.38 30.19 -11.32
CA ALA A 38 -18.24 31.10 -11.34
C ALA A 38 -17.05 30.58 -12.17
N LEU A 39 -16.82 29.24 -12.17
CA LEU A 39 -15.82 28.62 -13.03
C LEU A 39 -16.25 28.64 -14.51
N GLU A 40 -17.50 28.28 -14.78
CA GLU A 40 -18.07 28.31 -16.14
C GLU A 40 -18.04 29.70 -16.77
N ASP A 41 -18.38 30.74 -15.98
CA ASP A 41 -18.31 32.13 -16.40
C ASP A 41 -16.88 32.57 -16.70
N GLU A 42 -15.92 32.22 -15.81
CA GLU A 42 -14.51 32.61 -15.98
C GLU A 42 -13.89 31.98 -17.23
N PHE A 43 -14.22 30.71 -17.51
CA PHE A 43 -13.71 29.96 -18.68
C PHE A 43 -14.62 30.08 -19.91
N ASN A 44 -15.71 30.82 -19.82
CA ASN A 44 -16.73 30.94 -20.85
C ASN A 44 -17.09 29.59 -21.49
N SER A 45 -17.38 28.60 -20.62
CA SER A 45 -17.59 27.21 -21.03
C SER A 45 -18.45 26.48 -20.01
N THR A 46 -19.45 25.75 -20.51
CA THR A 46 -20.21 24.82 -19.68
C THR A 46 -19.32 23.61 -19.34
N LEU A 47 -19.17 23.34 -18.05
CA LEU A 47 -18.36 22.24 -17.53
C LEU A 47 -19.21 21.05 -17.07
N ILE A 48 -20.44 21.35 -16.59
CA ILE A 48 -21.37 20.37 -16.05
C ILE A 48 -22.71 20.52 -16.78
N GLU A 49 -23.32 19.41 -17.15
CA GLU A 49 -24.66 19.37 -17.73
C GLU A 49 -25.53 18.33 -17.04
N PHE A 50 -26.86 18.49 -17.18
CA PHE A 50 -27.81 17.49 -16.73
C PHE A 50 -28.28 16.66 -17.91
N SER A 51 -27.93 15.38 -17.91
CA SER A 51 -28.34 14.40 -18.93
C SER A 51 -29.06 13.25 -18.25
N ASN A 52 -30.24 12.87 -18.75
CA ASN A 52 -31.04 11.76 -18.24
C ASN A 52 -31.32 11.80 -16.73
N GLY A 53 -31.39 12.98 -16.12
CA GLY A 53 -31.64 13.16 -14.68
C GLY A 53 -30.41 12.99 -13.80
N SER A 54 -29.24 12.82 -14.37
CA SER A 54 -27.96 12.77 -13.69
C SER A 54 -27.06 13.95 -14.08
N LEU A 55 -26.13 14.30 -13.19
CA LEU A 55 -25.09 15.28 -13.45
C LEU A 55 -23.95 14.60 -14.21
N GLU A 56 -23.60 15.16 -15.35
CA GLU A 56 -22.51 14.67 -16.22
C GLU A 56 -21.53 15.80 -16.55
N LEU A 57 -20.29 15.43 -16.80
CA LEU A 57 -19.29 16.38 -17.29
C LEU A 57 -19.42 16.53 -18.82
N THR A 58 -19.27 17.77 -19.29
CA THR A 58 -19.05 18.01 -20.71
C THR A 58 -17.63 17.58 -21.12
N VAL A 59 -17.33 17.47 -22.41
CA VAL A 59 -15.95 17.22 -22.91
C VAL A 59 -14.98 18.26 -22.35
N LYS A 60 -15.41 19.51 -22.22
CA LYS A 60 -14.59 20.57 -21.58
C LYS A 60 -14.49 20.36 -20.07
N GLY A 61 -15.57 19.86 -19.43
CA GLY A 61 -15.57 19.52 -18.02
C GLY A 61 -14.61 18.39 -17.67
N GLU A 62 -14.53 17.35 -18.50
CA GLU A 62 -13.55 16.26 -18.33
C GLU A 62 -12.11 16.80 -18.40
N LYS A 63 -11.82 17.60 -19.42
CA LYS A 63 -10.50 18.24 -19.54
C LYS A 63 -10.19 19.20 -18.38
N PHE A 64 -11.19 19.96 -17.92
CA PHE A 64 -11.04 20.83 -16.78
C PHE A 64 -10.79 20.03 -15.48
N LEU A 65 -11.41 18.85 -15.33
CA LEU A 65 -11.19 17.95 -14.18
C LEU A 65 -9.72 17.50 -14.08
N GLU A 66 -9.08 17.20 -15.22
CA GLU A 66 -7.66 16.86 -15.25
C GLU A 66 -6.80 18.02 -14.71
N TYR A 67 -7.04 19.25 -15.17
CA TYR A 67 -6.31 20.43 -14.69
C TYR A 67 -6.65 20.76 -13.23
N ALA A 68 -7.91 20.66 -12.82
CA ALA A 68 -8.34 20.91 -11.46
C ALA A 68 -7.63 19.97 -10.47
N ASN A 69 -7.52 18.68 -10.81
CA ASN A 69 -6.78 17.70 -10.01
C ASN A 69 -5.28 18.05 -9.92
N GLN A 70 -4.66 18.48 -11.02
CA GLN A 70 -3.24 18.88 -11.00
C GLN A 70 -3.00 20.13 -10.14
N ILE A 71 -3.86 21.14 -10.23
CA ILE A 71 -3.76 22.36 -9.42
C ILE A 71 -3.96 22.02 -7.94
N LEU A 72 -4.98 21.24 -7.61
CA LEU A 72 -5.23 20.82 -6.23
C LEU A 72 -4.10 19.97 -5.66
N LYS A 73 -3.48 19.13 -6.49
CA LYS A 73 -2.29 18.38 -6.11
C LYS A 73 -1.14 19.30 -5.71
N ILE A 74 -0.80 20.29 -6.56
CA ILE A 74 0.26 21.27 -6.28
C ILE A 74 -0.07 22.12 -5.05
N TYR A 75 -1.33 22.54 -4.91
CA TYR A 75 -1.79 23.29 -3.74
C TYR A 75 -1.62 22.49 -2.45
N ASN A 76 -2.03 21.21 -2.45
CA ASN A 76 -1.89 20.33 -1.30
C ASN A 76 -0.41 20.04 -0.98
N GLU A 77 0.44 19.95 -2.01
CA GLU A 77 1.90 19.83 -1.84
C GLU A 77 2.47 21.05 -1.10
N CYS A 78 2.11 22.24 -1.56
CA CYS A 78 2.51 23.50 -0.92
C CYS A 78 1.98 23.58 0.53
N GLU A 79 0.68 23.32 0.74
CA GLU A 79 0.08 23.34 2.07
C GLU A 79 0.77 22.36 3.05
N THR A 80 1.15 21.19 2.56
CA THR A 80 1.83 20.15 3.35
C THR A 80 3.26 20.56 3.65
N GLU A 81 4.01 21.08 2.68
CA GLU A 81 5.39 21.52 2.86
C GLU A 81 5.47 22.61 3.95
N PHE A 82 4.58 23.60 3.90
CA PHE A 82 4.54 24.68 4.89
C PHE A 82 3.94 24.25 6.25
N LYS A 83 3.04 23.25 6.28
CA LYS A 83 2.53 22.69 7.54
C LYS A 83 3.54 21.75 8.20
N LEU A 84 4.35 21.02 7.45
CA LEU A 84 5.42 20.19 7.99
C LEU A 84 6.50 21.02 8.70
N GLU A 85 6.75 22.26 8.26
CA GLU A 85 7.61 23.21 9.00
C GLU A 85 7.00 23.67 10.33
N ALA A 86 5.66 23.70 10.44
CA ALA A 86 4.95 24.11 11.65
C ALA A 86 4.61 22.97 12.61
N ASP A 87 4.48 21.74 12.10
CA ASP A 87 4.00 20.54 12.85
C ASP A 87 5.05 19.41 12.85
N ASN A 88 6.30 19.73 13.14
CA ASN A 88 7.46 18.82 13.27
C ASN A 88 7.29 17.71 14.32
N LYS A 89 6.05 17.20 14.54
CA LYS A 89 5.72 16.31 15.65
C LYS A 89 5.36 14.88 15.25
N LYS A 90 5.29 14.56 13.92
CA LYS A 90 4.79 13.25 13.51
C LYS A 90 5.36 12.79 12.17
N ILE A 91 5.90 11.58 12.12
CA ILE A 91 6.25 10.86 10.88
C ILE A 91 5.15 9.83 10.62
N ARG A 92 4.46 9.93 9.48
CA ARG A 92 3.40 9.01 9.07
C ARG A 92 3.98 7.93 8.15
N VAL A 93 3.96 6.71 8.64
CA VAL A 93 4.42 5.51 7.93
C VAL A 93 3.21 4.76 7.39
N ALA A 94 3.28 4.26 6.15
CA ALA A 94 2.31 3.33 5.59
C ALA A 94 3.01 2.10 5.02
N GLY A 95 2.37 0.93 5.08
CA GLY A 95 2.94 -0.26 4.46
C GLY A 95 2.10 -1.51 4.64
N GLY A 96 2.53 -2.61 4.00
CA GLY A 96 1.91 -3.92 4.18
C GLY A 96 2.09 -4.44 5.60
N GLU A 97 1.06 -5.06 6.18
CA GLU A 97 1.09 -5.55 7.56
C GLU A 97 2.27 -6.49 7.82
N LEU A 98 2.57 -7.39 6.89
CA LEU A 98 3.73 -8.30 6.99
C LEU A 98 5.04 -7.53 7.13
N MET A 99 5.20 -6.43 6.42
CA MET A 99 6.41 -5.62 6.51
C MET A 99 6.41 -4.73 7.75
N VAL A 100 5.39 -3.90 7.97
CA VAL A 100 5.42 -2.90 9.04
C VAL A 100 5.20 -3.48 10.43
N ALA A 101 4.41 -4.55 10.60
CA ALA A 101 4.16 -5.16 11.90
C ALA A 101 5.08 -6.35 12.19
N PHE A 102 5.31 -7.21 11.19
CA PHE A 102 6.05 -8.45 11.42
C PHE A 102 7.56 -8.33 11.13
N SER A 103 7.95 -7.60 10.08
CA SER A 103 9.37 -7.43 9.74
C SER A 103 10.01 -6.25 10.46
N PHE A 104 9.35 -5.09 10.47
CA PHE A 104 9.89 -3.83 11.00
C PHE A 104 9.22 -3.36 12.31
N GLY A 105 8.33 -4.13 12.91
CA GLY A 105 7.64 -3.74 14.14
C GLY A 105 8.59 -3.35 15.27
N ASP A 106 9.60 -4.18 15.53
CA ASP A 106 10.62 -3.93 16.56
C ASP A 106 11.46 -2.68 16.22
N PHE A 107 11.78 -2.49 14.93
CA PHE A 107 12.46 -1.30 14.45
C PHE A 107 11.68 -0.01 14.78
N PHE A 108 10.37 0.05 14.49
CA PHE A 108 9.59 1.25 14.76
C PHE A 108 9.50 1.56 16.27
N MET A 109 9.39 0.53 17.11
CA MET A 109 9.39 0.71 18.58
C MET A 109 10.71 1.26 19.07
N ASP A 110 11.85 0.79 18.57
CA ASP A 110 13.18 1.25 18.99
C ASP A 110 13.51 2.61 18.36
N PHE A 111 13.13 2.85 17.11
CA PHE A 111 13.31 4.15 16.47
C PHE A 111 12.54 5.25 17.19
N GLN A 112 11.29 4.99 17.60
CA GLN A 112 10.48 5.95 18.37
C GLN A 112 11.17 6.38 19.69
N LYS A 113 11.91 5.48 20.35
CA LYS A 113 12.67 5.81 21.57
C LYS A 113 13.86 6.72 21.30
N SER A 114 14.37 6.73 20.08
CA SER A 114 15.57 7.48 19.67
C SER A 114 15.29 8.91 19.20
N ILE A 115 14.00 9.26 18.99
CA ILE A 115 13.59 10.57 18.48
C ILE A 115 12.45 11.17 19.30
N GLU A 116 12.36 12.51 19.31
CA GLU A 116 11.26 13.23 19.97
C GLU A 116 9.98 13.28 19.10
N THR A 117 10.13 13.18 17.76
CA THR A 117 9.03 13.17 16.80
C THR A 117 8.24 11.87 16.92
N SER A 118 6.90 11.95 17.01
CA SER A 118 6.08 10.75 17.04
C SER A 118 6.05 10.02 15.69
N VAL A 119 5.99 8.68 15.74
CA VAL A 119 5.84 7.83 14.55
C VAL A 119 4.45 7.20 14.57
N GLU A 120 3.67 7.42 13.53
CA GLU A 120 2.40 6.75 13.30
C GLU A 120 2.53 5.73 12.18
N VAL A 121 2.22 4.48 12.44
CA VAL A 121 2.33 3.39 11.46
C VAL A 121 0.93 2.91 11.07
N ASN A 122 0.62 2.99 9.79
CA ASN A 122 -0.66 2.55 9.21
C ASN A 122 -0.45 1.33 8.31
N THR A 123 -1.27 0.29 8.50
CA THR A 123 -1.25 -0.91 7.67
C THR A 123 -2.23 -0.76 6.50
N ILE A 124 -1.71 -0.87 5.28
CA ILE A 124 -2.50 -0.85 4.04
C ILE A 124 -1.91 -1.84 3.03
N CYS A 125 -2.63 -2.15 1.95
CA CYS A 125 -2.03 -2.90 0.86
C CYS A 125 -0.87 -2.11 0.22
N CYS A 126 0.26 -2.77 -0.05
CA CYS A 126 1.46 -2.14 -0.63
C CYS A 126 1.14 -1.40 -1.96
N SER A 127 0.20 -1.90 -2.75
CA SER A 127 -0.25 -1.26 -4.00
C SER A 127 -0.86 0.12 -3.81
N LYS A 128 -1.37 0.44 -2.62
CA LYS A 128 -1.99 1.75 -2.29
C LYS A 128 -1.01 2.77 -1.75
N VAL A 129 0.19 2.34 -1.33
CA VAL A 129 1.19 3.24 -0.72
C VAL A 129 1.61 4.39 -1.65
N PRO A 130 1.85 4.18 -2.97
CA PRO A 130 2.16 5.30 -3.87
C PRO A 130 1.07 6.37 -3.89
N GLY A 131 -0.21 5.97 -3.92
CA GLY A 131 -1.34 6.90 -3.84
C GLY A 131 -1.39 7.69 -2.52
N TRP A 132 -1.08 7.04 -1.39
CA TRP A 132 -0.99 7.69 -0.09
C TRP A 132 0.16 8.69 -0.01
N LEU A 133 1.32 8.37 -0.61
CA LEU A 133 2.42 9.31 -0.74
C LEU A 133 2.04 10.52 -1.61
N ASP A 134 1.37 10.28 -2.75
CA ASP A 134 0.92 11.33 -3.65
C ASP A 134 -0.12 12.25 -3.00
N ASN A 135 -1.03 11.70 -2.19
CA ASN A 135 -2.06 12.44 -1.47
C ASN A 135 -1.60 13.00 -0.12
N HIS A 136 -0.32 12.84 0.25
CA HIS A 136 0.21 13.24 1.57
C HIS A 136 -0.52 12.60 2.76
N GLU A 137 -1.03 11.40 2.59
CA GLU A 137 -1.62 10.60 3.67
C GLU A 137 -0.54 9.88 4.49
N CYS A 138 0.63 9.62 3.88
CA CYS A 138 1.85 9.19 4.57
C CYS A 138 3.07 9.96 4.04
N ASP A 139 4.16 9.93 4.82
CA ASP A 139 5.42 10.60 4.51
C ASP A 139 6.45 9.59 3.96
N ILE A 140 6.34 8.33 4.36
CA ILE A 140 7.23 7.24 3.99
C ILE A 140 6.45 5.93 3.92
N GLY A 141 6.73 5.13 2.90
CA GLY A 141 6.13 3.83 2.67
C GLY A 141 7.11 2.68 2.88
N TYR A 142 6.68 1.61 3.53
CA TYR A 142 7.41 0.35 3.65
C TYR A 142 6.66 -0.72 2.86
N VAL A 143 7.22 -1.17 1.74
CA VAL A 143 6.53 -2.02 0.78
C VAL A 143 7.36 -3.23 0.37
N GLN A 144 6.64 -4.28 0.02
CA GLN A 144 7.20 -5.44 -0.66
C GLN A 144 6.85 -5.38 -2.14
N MET A 145 7.84 -5.65 -2.99
CA MET A 145 7.72 -5.55 -4.44
C MET A 145 8.25 -6.83 -5.09
N VAL A 146 7.67 -7.21 -6.19
CA VAL A 146 8.14 -8.36 -7.01
C VAL A 146 9.12 -7.93 -8.08
N ASP A 147 9.08 -6.67 -8.44
CA ASP A 147 9.93 -6.05 -9.45
C ASP A 147 10.27 -4.64 -9.01
N MET A 148 11.50 -4.21 -9.26
CA MET A 148 12.02 -2.88 -8.94
C MET A 148 11.70 -1.85 -10.04
N GLY A 149 10.69 -2.13 -10.88
CA GLY A 149 10.25 -1.24 -11.95
C GLY A 149 9.73 0.12 -11.47
N GLU A 150 9.27 0.92 -12.41
CA GLU A 150 8.74 2.26 -12.12
C GLU A 150 7.52 2.20 -11.19
N ASN A 151 7.58 2.92 -10.07
CA ASN A 151 6.50 3.06 -9.08
C ASN A 151 5.89 4.47 -9.13
N GLY A 152 5.43 4.87 -10.30
CA GLY A 152 4.89 6.21 -10.51
C GLY A 152 5.94 7.29 -10.19
N ASN A 153 5.55 8.27 -9.38
CA ASN A 153 6.45 9.37 -8.97
C ASN A 153 7.27 9.06 -7.71
N SER A 154 7.08 7.87 -7.10
CA SER A 154 7.76 7.52 -5.86
C SER A 154 9.21 7.12 -6.10
N LYS A 155 10.10 7.53 -5.20
CA LYS A 155 11.49 7.08 -5.14
C LYS A 155 11.57 5.81 -4.33
N VAL A 156 12.22 4.79 -4.91
CA VAL A 156 12.45 3.49 -4.30
C VAL A 156 13.83 3.46 -3.65
N THR A 157 13.88 3.11 -2.38
CA THR A 157 15.12 2.79 -1.66
C THR A 157 15.07 1.32 -1.28
N PRO A 158 15.83 0.45 -1.95
CA PRO A 158 15.85 -0.96 -1.62
C PRO A 158 16.53 -1.20 -0.28
N LEU A 159 16.05 -2.16 0.48
CA LEU A 159 16.61 -2.59 1.77
C LEU A 159 17.25 -3.97 1.65
N PHE A 160 16.48 -4.97 1.24
CA PHE A 160 16.95 -6.33 1.01
C PHE A 160 16.02 -7.09 0.07
N GLN A 161 16.53 -8.21 -0.40
CA GLN A 161 15.80 -9.19 -1.19
C GLN A 161 15.61 -10.45 -0.35
N GLU A 162 14.43 -11.04 -0.40
CA GLU A 162 14.12 -12.29 0.27
C GLU A 162 13.21 -13.18 -0.59
N LYS A 163 13.01 -14.41 -0.16
CA LYS A 163 12.06 -15.33 -0.79
C LYS A 163 10.72 -15.29 -0.08
N LEU A 164 9.69 -15.72 -0.79
CA LEU A 164 8.42 -16.10 -0.19
C LEU A 164 8.45 -17.53 0.31
N CYS A 165 7.75 -17.78 1.39
CA CYS A 165 7.52 -19.09 1.97
C CYS A 165 6.03 -19.41 1.96
N ILE A 166 5.69 -20.67 1.77
CA ILE A 166 4.36 -21.18 2.05
C ILE A 166 4.33 -21.65 3.50
N MET A 167 3.31 -21.20 4.26
CA MET A 167 3.07 -21.67 5.62
C MET A 167 1.78 -22.46 5.68
N ALA A 168 1.76 -23.46 6.55
CA ALA A 168 0.61 -24.34 6.76
C ALA A 168 0.50 -24.81 8.20
N SER A 169 -0.65 -25.38 8.58
CA SER A 169 -0.78 -26.21 9.78
C SER A 169 0.19 -27.40 9.72
N PRO A 170 0.79 -27.82 10.84
CA PRO A 170 1.63 -29.04 10.91
C PRO A 170 0.92 -30.30 10.41
N ASN A 171 -0.41 -30.31 10.46
CA ASN A 171 -1.25 -31.42 10.00
C ASN A 171 -1.53 -31.39 8.49
N HIS A 172 -1.14 -30.33 7.79
CA HIS A 172 -1.35 -30.22 6.35
C HIS A 172 -0.55 -31.28 5.58
N PRO A 173 -1.13 -31.95 4.56
CA PRO A 173 -0.42 -32.98 3.80
C PRO A 173 0.92 -32.52 3.24
N LEU A 174 1.01 -31.31 2.70
CA LEU A 174 2.24 -30.74 2.13
C LEU A 174 3.30 -30.39 3.19
N ALA A 175 2.92 -30.20 4.45
CA ALA A 175 3.87 -29.92 5.53
C ALA A 175 4.77 -31.13 5.86
N LYS A 176 4.39 -32.33 5.41
CA LYS A 176 5.13 -33.57 5.62
C LYS A 176 6.03 -33.94 4.44
N GLN A 177 5.96 -33.19 3.35
CA GLN A 177 6.78 -33.41 2.16
C GLN A 177 8.17 -32.78 2.33
N LYS A 178 9.19 -33.43 1.79
CA LYS A 178 10.56 -32.93 1.83
C LYS A 178 10.75 -31.67 0.96
N GLU A 179 10.10 -31.67 -0.19
CA GLU A 179 10.10 -30.58 -1.17
C GLU A 179 8.72 -30.50 -1.80
N VAL A 180 8.27 -29.30 -2.07
CA VAL A 180 6.98 -28.98 -2.69
C VAL A 180 7.24 -28.08 -3.89
N CYS A 181 6.73 -28.43 -5.05
CA CYS A 181 6.77 -27.59 -6.24
C CYS A 181 5.42 -26.92 -6.51
N LEU A 182 5.37 -26.03 -7.48
CA LEU A 182 4.15 -25.30 -7.83
C LEU A 182 2.98 -26.23 -8.18
N ALA A 183 3.27 -27.35 -8.87
CA ALA A 183 2.25 -28.33 -9.29
C ALA A 183 1.57 -29.05 -8.10
N ASP A 184 2.25 -29.17 -6.97
CA ASP A 184 1.71 -29.83 -5.78
C ASP A 184 0.58 -29.01 -5.11
N PHE A 185 0.42 -27.73 -5.46
CA PHE A 185 -0.67 -26.90 -4.92
C PHE A 185 -2.03 -27.16 -5.59
N ASN A 186 -2.08 -27.99 -6.64
CA ASN A 186 -3.32 -28.31 -7.32
C ASN A 186 -4.37 -28.92 -6.37
N GLY A 187 -5.57 -28.37 -6.33
CA GLY A 187 -6.67 -28.85 -5.48
C GLY A 187 -6.57 -28.43 -4.00
N PHE A 188 -5.54 -27.68 -3.58
CA PHE A 188 -5.47 -27.12 -2.24
C PHE A 188 -6.09 -25.71 -2.14
N SER A 189 -6.40 -25.31 -0.92
CA SER A 189 -7.01 -24.01 -0.62
C SER A 189 -5.96 -23.02 -0.11
N PHE A 190 -6.01 -21.79 -0.60
CA PHE A 190 -5.12 -20.72 -0.16
C PHE A 190 -5.88 -19.58 0.52
N THR A 191 -5.19 -18.88 1.39
CA THR A 191 -5.67 -17.65 2.02
C THR A 191 -4.62 -16.55 1.88
N TYR A 192 -5.09 -15.35 1.57
CA TYR A 192 -4.27 -14.16 1.35
C TYR A 192 -4.81 -12.98 2.15
N THR A 193 -3.98 -11.96 2.36
CA THR A 193 -4.44 -10.69 2.92
C THR A 193 -5.25 -9.90 1.89
N TYR A 194 -4.64 -9.56 0.74
CA TYR A 194 -5.25 -8.73 -0.31
C TYR A 194 -5.05 -9.35 -1.69
N SER A 195 -6.05 -9.22 -2.55
CA SER A 195 -6.00 -9.70 -3.95
C SER A 195 -5.02 -8.89 -4.80
N GLU A 196 -4.91 -7.60 -4.54
CA GLU A 196 -4.05 -6.63 -5.24
C GLU A 196 -2.62 -6.54 -4.66
N CYS A 197 -2.24 -7.43 -3.74
CA CYS A 197 -0.85 -7.52 -3.27
C CYS A 197 0.04 -8.10 -4.37
N CYS A 198 1.15 -7.44 -4.70
CA CYS A 198 2.00 -7.77 -5.85
C CYS A 198 2.50 -9.22 -5.85
N PHE A 199 2.92 -9.76 -4.71
CA PHE A 199 3.37 -11.15 -4.65
C PHE A 199 2.21 -12.16 -4.67
N THR A 200 1.02 -11.80 -4.15
CA THR A 200 -0.20 -12.60 -4.30
C THR A 200 -0.59 -12.68 -5.77
N GLU A 201 -0.59 -11.57 -6.47
CA GLU A 201 -0.91 -11.50 -7.89
C GLU A 201 0.09 -12.31 -8.73
N LYS A 202 1.41 -12.14 -8.50
CA LYS A 202 2.44 -12.92 -9.18
C LYS A 202 2.27 -14.42 -8.95
N PHE A 203 2.04 -14.85 -7.69
CA PHE A 203 1.81 -16.26 -7.38
C PHE A 203 0.59 -16.82 -8.12
N ARG A 204 -0.54 -16.10 -8.09
CA ARG A 204 -1.76 -16.51 -8.80
C ARG A 204 -1.56 -16.59 -10.32
N ASN A 205 -0.79 -15.66 -10.89
CA ASN A 205 -0.43 -15.71 -12.31
C ASN A 205 0.44 -16.93 -12.62
N SER A 206 1.42 -17.25 -11.78
CA SER A 206 2.24 -18.47 -11.95
C SER A 206 1.40 -19.75 -11.90
N LEU A 207 0.43 -19.85 -10.99
CA LEU A 207 -0.52 -20.98 -10.94
C LEU A 207 -1.34 -21.09 -12.22
N LYS A 208 -1.86 -19.96 -12.71
CA LYS A 208 -2.66 -19.91 -13.94
C LYS A 208 -1.84 -20.31 -15.17
N GLU A 209 -0.63 -19.81 -15.31
CA GLU A 209 0.28 -20.15 -16.40
C GLU A 209 0.65 -21.64 -16.41
N ALA A 210 0.80 -22.23 -15.22
CA ALA A 210 1.05 -23.67 -15.06
C ALA A 210 -0.22 -24.53 -15.17
N GLY A 211 -1.40 -23.96 -15.39
CA GLY A 211 -2.66 -24.70 -15.47
C GLY A 211 -3.15 -25.30 -14.16
N ILE A 212 -2.67 -24.79 -13.01
CA ILE A 212 -2.98 -25.31 -11.67
C ILE A 212 -4.28 -24.68 -11.18
N GLN A 213 -5.18 -25.52 -10.66
CA GLN A 213 -6.46 -25.11 -10.11
C GLN A 213 -6.49 -25.29 -8.60
N LEU A 214 -6.63 -24.17 -7.88
CA LEU A 214 -6.84 -24.22 -6.44
C LEU A 214 -8.28 -24.66 -6.12
N LYS A 215 -8.44 -25.34 -4.99
CA LYS A 215 -9.78 -25.73 -4.49
C LYS A 215 -10.60 -24.50 -4.11
N SER A 216 -9.99 -23.54 -3.43
CA SER A 216 -10.61 -22.23 -3.10
C SER A 216 -9.55 -21.20 -2.74
N GLU A 217 -9.91 -19.94 -2.94
CA GLU A 217 -9.13 -18.78 -2.49
C GLU A 217 -9.96 -17.95 -1.51
N LEU A 218 -9.30 -17.38 -0.49
CA LEU A 218 -9.94 -16.53 0.52
C LEU A 218 -9.07 -15.31 0.79
N PHE A 219 -9.68 -14.13 0.87
CA PHE A 219 -9.01 -12.85 1.14
C PHE A 219 -9.58 -12.25 2.42
N LEU A 220 -8.74 -12.04 3.44
CA LEU A 220 -9.18 -11.73 4.81
C LEU A 220 -8.73 -10.37 5.34
N GLY A 221 -7.93 -9.61 4.59
CA GLY A 221 -7.53 -8.25 4.94
C GLY A 221 -6.54 -8.11 6.11
N SER A 222 -6.25 -9.16 6.88
CA SER A 222 -5.26 -9.14 7.96
C SER A 222 -4.47 -10.43 8.06
N VAL A 223 -3.22 -10.33 8.49
CA VAL A 223 -2.32 -11.49 8.68
C VAL A 223 -2.86 -12.43 9.75
N THR A 224 -3.36 -11.91 10.85
CA THR A 224 -3.93 -12.71 11.95
C THR A 224 -5.10 -13.58 11.46
N SER A 225 -6.01 -13.02 10.65
CA SER A 225 -7.12 -13.78 10.08
C SER A 225 -6.65 -14.83 9.08
N VAL A 226 -5.63 -14.51 8.27
CA VAL A 226 -4.99 -15.47 7.35
C VAL A 226 -4.41 -16.65 8.10
N VAL A 227 -3.60 -16.40 9.13
CA VAL A 227 -2.98 -17.44 9.97
C VAL A 227 -4.03 -18.32 10.64
N HIS A 228 -5.07 -17.71 11.23
CA HIS A 228 -6.17 -18.45 11.86
C HIS A 228 -6.89 -19.37 10.86
N SER A 229 -7.14 -18.92 9.63
CA SER A 229 -7.77 -19.75 8.60
C SER A 229 -6.88 -20.96 8.20
N CYS A 230 -5.56 -20.80 8.22
CA CYS A 230 -4.63 -21.89 7.97
C CYS A 230 -4.68 -22.94 9.08
N GLU A 231 -4.82 -22.52 10.34
CA GLU A 231 -4.92 -23.40 11.49
C GLU A 231 -6.25 -24.18 11.48
N VAL A 232 -7.38 -23.49 11.31
CA VAL A 232 -8.73 -24.06 11.47
C VAL A 232 -9.17 -24.85 10.24
N GLU A 233 -8.94 -24.29 9.04
CA GLU A 233 -9.40 -24.89 7.78
C GLU A 233 -8.31 -25.61 6.98
N ASN A 234 -7.12 -25.75 7.56
CA ASN A 234 -5.98 -26.40 6.91
C ASN A 234 -5.65 -25.79 5.53
N ARG A 235 -5.67 -24.45 5.44
CA ARG A 235 -5.31 -23.69 4.25
C ARG A 235 -3.82 -23.41 4.19
N LEU A 236 -3.36 -22.98 3.03
CA LEU A 236 -2.00 -22.51 2.79
C LEU A 236 -1.98 -20.99 2.74
N CYS A 237 -0.89 -20.36 3.15
CA CYS A 237 -0.67 -18.93 2.97
C CYS A 237 0.76 -18.60 2.55
N LEU A 238 0.91 -17.42 1.90
CA LEU A 238 2.19 -16.86 1.48
C LEU A 238 2.71 -15.92 2.55
N ILE A 239 3.94 -16.13 2.98
CA ILE A 239 4.60 -15.31 4.00
C ILE A 239 6.02 -14.98 3.53
N PRO A 240 6.48 -13.72 3.60
CA PRO A 240 7.87 -13.33 3.41
C PRO A 240 8.78 -14.03 4.42
N TYR A 241 9.97 -14.41 3.98
CA TYR A 241 10.88 -15.22 4.80
C TYR A 241 11.23 -14.57 6.15
N VAL A 242 11.42 -13.26 6.17
CA VAL A 242 11.75 -12.49 7.40
C VAL A 242 10.65 -12.60 8.48
N ALA A 243 9.40 -12.80 8.09
CA ALA A 243 8.27 -12.89 9.02
C ALA A 243 8.02 -14.31 9.56
N ILE A 244 8.70 -15.35 9.02
CA ILE A 244 8.45 -16.76 9.34
C ILE A 244 8.54 -17.04 10.84
N GLU A 245 9.57 -16.56 11.52
CA GLU A 245 9.76 -16.85 12.96
C GLU A 245 8.60 -16.33 13.80
N LYS A 246 8.09 -15.13 13.51
CA LYS A 246 6.90 -14.60 14.19
C LYS A 246 5.62 -15.35 13.84
N ILE A 247 5.51 -15.82 12.59
CA ILE A 247 4.34 -16.61 12.16
C ILE A 247 4.35 -18.01 12.76
N LYS A 248 5.51 -18.62 13.02
CA LYS A 248 5.63 -19.89 13.74
C LYS A 248 5.05 -19.85 15.16
N GLU A 249 5.07 -18.69 15.82
CA GLU A 249 4.46 -18.51 17.14
C GLU A 249 2.95 -18.79 17.15
N TYR A 250 2.30 -18.69 15.99
CA TYR A 250 0.89 -19.04 15.79
C TYR A 250 0.67 -20.53 15.43
N GLY A 251 1.69 -21.37 15.56
CA GLY A 251 1.57 -22.81 15.33
C GLY A 251 1.70 -23.28 13.89
N LEU A 252 1.95 -22.38 12.92
CA LEU A 252 2.19 -22.75 11.53
C LEU A 252 3.64 -23.20 11.30
N VAL A 253 3.84 -24.04 10.27
CA VAL A 253 5.15 -24.52 9.85
C VAL A 253 5.43 -24.12 8.40
N PRO A 254 6.70 -23.80 8.05
CA PRO A 254 7.07 -23.52 6.68
C PRO A 254 7.10 -24.79 5.85
N ILE A 255 6.65 -24.68 4.60
CA ILE A 255 6.77 -25.69 3.55
C ILE A 255 8.00 -25.36 2.70
N ASN A 256 8.84 -26.34 2.41
CA ASN A 256 9.98 -26.17 1.52
C ASN A 256 9.52 -26.08 0.05
N TRP A 257 9.12 -24.87 -0.37
CA TRP A 257 8.67 -24.60 -1.72
C TRP A 257 9.85 -24.26 -2.64
N VAL A 258 10.18 -25.18 -3.55
CA VAL A 258 11.38 -25.09 -4.39
C VAL A 258 11.28 -24.07 -5.52
N ASP A 259 10.07 -23.77 -6.01
CA ASP A 259 9.81 -22.79 -7.09
C ASP A 259 9.55 -21.37 -6.57
N SER A 260 9.93 -21.08 -5.32
CA SER A 260 9.74 -19.78 -4.71
C SER A 260 10.47 -18.68 -5.49
N PHE A 261 9.86 -17.52 -5.58
CA PHE A 261 10.43 -16.35 -6.21
C PHE A 261 10.84 -15.30 -5.19
N ASN A 262 11.74 -14.42 -5.62
CA ASN A 262 12.21 -13.32 -4.80
C ASN A 262 11.23 -12.16 -4.76
N ILE A 263 11.21 -11.48 -3.61
CA ILE A 263 10.58 -10.18 -3.41
C ILE A 263 11.61 -9.20 -2.86
N TYR A 264 11.34 -7.92 -3.01
CA TYR A 264 12.19 -6.83 -2.57
C TYR A 264 11.48 -6.04 -1.50
N ASP A 265 12.09 -5.92 -0.33
CA ASP A 265 11.64 -5.03 0.74
C ASP A 265 12.25 -3.66 0.50
N CYS A 266 11.40 -2.65 0.38
CA CYS A 266 11.78 -1.32 -0.07
C CYS A 266 11.12 -0.23 0.78
N ILE A 267 11.79 0.91 0.82
CA ILE A 267 11.19 2.17 1.26
C ILE A 267 10.77 2.97 0.03
N LEU A 268 9.56 3.52 0.07
CA LEU A 268 9.05 4.49 -0.88
C LEU A 268 8.98 5.88 -0.25
N THR A 269 9.44 6.88 -0.98
CA THR A 269 9.26 8.30 -0.64
C THR A 269 8.81 9.08 -1.86
N LYS A 270 8.13 10.20 -1.66
CA LYS A 270 7.68 11.04 -2.77
C LYS A 270 8.86 11.66 -3.52
N ASN A 271 9.88 12.11 -2.79
CA ASN A 271 11.05 12.78 -3.31
C ASN A 271 12.36 12.11 -2.87
N ILE A 272 13.47 12.51 -3.46
CA ILE A 272 14.80 12.15 -2.98
C ILE A 272 15.02 12.82 -1.62
N ILE A 273 15.22 12.03 -0.59
CA ILE A 273 15.44 12.50 0.78
C ILE A 273 16.89 12.99 0.93
N LYS A 274 17.05 14.23 1.38
CA LYS A 274 18.35 14.84 1.66
C LYS A 274 18.73 14.66 3.13
N LYS A 275 20.04 14.82 3.44
CA LYS A 275 20.56 14.63 4.82
C LYS A 275 19.93 15.54 5.89
N ASN A 276 19.37 16.69 5.49
CA ASN A 276 18.65 17.60 6.40
C ASN A 276 17.14 17.35 6.47
N ASP A 277 16.64 16.34 5.78
CA ASP A 277 15.23 15.95 5.81
C ASP A 277 14.91 15.19 7.10
N VAL A 278 13.72 15.40 7.67
CA VAL A 278 13.24 14.73 8.88
C VAL A 278 13.14 13.20 8.72
N LEU A 279 12.96 12.71 7.49
CA LEU A 279 12.89 11.28 7.18
C LEU A 279 14.27 10.62 7.02
N TYR A 280 15.33 11.40 6.83
CA TYR A 280 16.68 10.86 6.58
C TYR A 280 17.17 9.92 7.70
N PRO A 281 17.05 10.28 9.01
CA PRO A 281 17.46 9.39 10.08
C PRO A 281 16.70 8.05 10.06
N MET A 282 15.40 8.06 9.74
CA MET A 282 14.58 6.85 9.67
C MET A 282 15.04 5.93 8.52
N ILE A 283 15.36 6.49 7.37
CA ILE A 283 15.84 5.71 6.21
C ILE A 283 17.20 5.06 6.52
N GLU A 284 18.15 5.80 7.08
CA GLU A 284 19.47 5.26 7.43
C GLU A 284 19.37 4.20 8.54
N ALA A 285 18.57 4.45 9.58
CA ALA A 285 18.32 3.47 10.62
C ALA A 285 17.63 2.20 10.07
N SER A 286 16.73 2.33 9.10
CA SER A 286 16.09 1.19 8.43
C SER A 286 17.09 0.34 7.65
N LYS A 287 18.05 0.97 6.97
CA LYS A 287 19.12 0.25 6.26
C LYS A 287 20.00 -0.52 7.25
N GLU A 288 20.37 0.11 8.37
CA GLU A 288 21.16 -0.54 9.42
C GLU A 288 20.39 -1.71 10.05
N TYR A 289 19.10 -1.54 10.32
CA TYR A 289 18.25 -2.61 10.81
C TYR A 289 18.18 -3.78 9.83
N ALA A 290 18.00 -3.51 8.54
CA ALA A 290 18.01 -4.52 7.48
C ALA A 290 19.35 -5.30 7.42
N LEU A 291 20.49 -4.61 7.60
CA LEU A 291 21.81 -5.23 7.72
C LEU A 291 21.89 -6.20 8.92
N ASN A 292 21.26 -5.85 10.03
CA ASN A 292 21.27 -6.67 11.24
C ASN A 292 20.33 -7.88 11.13
N LEU A 293 19.19 -7.78 10.41
CA LEU A 293 18.33 -8.91 10.09
C LEU A 293 19.11 -10.02 9.37
N LYS A 294 19.98 -9.66 8.43
CA LYS A 294 20.81 -10.64 7.69
C LYS A 294 21.88 -11.32 8.54
N LYS A 295 22.44 -10.63 9.53
CA LYS A 295 23.50 -11.19 10.40
C LYS A 295 23.00 -12.30 11.32
N ASN A 296 21.69 -12.38 11.56
CA ASN A 296 21.08 -13.49 12.28
C ASN A 296 21.19 -14.76 11.43
N GLU A 297 21.81 -15.82 11.96
CA GLU A 297 22.00 -17.10 11.24
C GLU A 297 20.68 -17.73 10.73
N LYS A 298 19.55 -17.34 11.30
CA LYS A 298 18.21 -17.79 10.90
C LYS A 298 17.69 -17.18 9.60
N THR A 299 18.37 -16.16 9.05
CA THR A 299 17.91 -15.37 7.88
C THR A 299 18.84 -15.49 6.66
N LYS A 300 19.38 -16.69 6.40
CA LYS A 300 20.32 -16.94 5.28
C LYS A 300 19.75 -16.67 3.88
N GLU A 301 18.43 -16.63 3.76
CA GLU A 301 17.71 -16.39 2.49
C GLU A 301 17.53 -14.88 2.17
N ILE A 302 18.07 -13.97 3.01
CA ILE A 302 18.02 -12.53 2.79
C ILE A 302 19.28 -12.07 2.07
N VAL A 303 19.12 -11.33 0.98
CA VAL A 303 20.20 -10.68 0.21
C VAL A 303 20.06 -9.17 0.33
N LEU A 304 21.10 -8.49 0.82
CA LEU A 304 21.15 -7.02 0.88
C LEU A 304 21.32 -6.43 -0.52
N LEU A 305 20.71 -5.29 -0.76
CA LEU A 305 20.72 -4.55 -2.02
C LEU A 305 21.50 -3.24 -1.89
#